data_f7eb6ed3808b558241f9826972895670
#
_entry.id   f7eb6ed3808b558241f9826972895670
#
_cell.length_a   1.000
_cell.length_b   1.000
_cell.length_c   1.000
_cell.angle_alpha   90.00
_cell.angle_beta   90.00
_cell.angle_gamma   90.00
#
_symmetry.space_group_name_H-M   'P 1'
#
loop_
_entity.id
_entity.type
_entity.pdbx_description
1 polymer ?
#
loop_
_entity_poly.entity_id
_entity_poly.type
_entity_poly.pdbx_seq_one_letter_code
_entity_poly.pdbx_strand_id
1 'polypeptide(L)'
;MIGGEASRARTTILPMKHQTRFCTSFDGVGLAYAIEGDGPPLVKASNWMTHLDYERQSPVWRHWVRELSRGHTLIRYDERGCGLSDRQFDGTPTLDTYVGDLAAVVNAARLEPFALLGLSGGGPTAIAYAARHPERVSRLVLYGTWARGRYLRDEDDTERSRLMSQLIRVGWGGTVPAFRQVFSSIYIPSAGEEQKRWYDELQQASSSGETAARLWESRSRIDIRETARRVTQPALVLHARHDGAVPYEEGRRLASLLPDARFVTLESDNHVLQEAEPAWEAFLSEVRAFLGDDERARTLPVDLSELSRREHEVLNLVAAGMSNEEIGDQLFLSTRTVERHLSNVYAKLRLSGKSARAAAAARFSRS
;
A
#
# COMPACT_ATOMS: atom_id res chain seq x y z
N MET A 1 -8.79 -27.06 -42.75
CA MET A 1 -7.93 -25.99 -42.19
C MET A 1 -8.79 -24.74 -42.03
N ILE A 2 -9.29 -24.47 -40.89
CA ILE A 2 -9.84 -23.14 -40.54
C ILE A 2 -9.43 -22.90 -39.07
N GLY A 3 -8.49 -22.00 -38.90
CA GLY A 3 -8.00 -21.57 -37.57
C GLY A 3 -9.03 -20.68 -36.91
N GLY A 4 -9.48 -21.09 -35.73
CA GLY A 4 -10.28 -20.26 -34.84
C GLY A 4 -9.38 -19.40 -33.97
N GLU A 5 -9.29 -18.11 -34.26
CA GLU A 5 -8.68 -17.11 -33.38
C GLU A 5 -9.57 -16.91 -32.14
N ALA A 6 -9.06 -17.33 -31.00
CA ALA A 6 -9.68 -17.01 -29.71
C ALA A 6 -9.42 -15.52 -29.40
N SER A 7 -10.43 -14.70 -29.61
CA SER A 7 -10.46 -13.30 -29.16
C SER A 7 -10.32 -13.23 -27.64
N ARG A 8 -9.13 -12.89 -27.15
CA ARG A 8 -8.91 -12.51 -25.75
C ARG A 8 -9.61 -11.16 -25.52
N ALA A 9 -10.70 -11.19 -24.80
CA ALA A 9 -11.36 -10.00 -24.32
C ALA A 9 -10.35 -9.18 -23.47
N ARG A 10 -9.91 -8.06 -24.01
CA ARG A 10 -9.15 -7.04 -23.26
C ARG A 10 -10.11 -6.42 -22.27
N THR A 11 -9.96 -6.75 -21.00
CA THR A 11 -10.59 -6.00 -19.92
C THR A 11 -10.09 -4.56 -19.99
N THR A 12 -10.92 -3.65 -20.45
CA THR A 12 -10.63 -2.21 -20.46
C THR A 12 -10.67 -1.74 -19.02
N ILE A 13 -9.50 -1.68 -18.38
CA ILE A 13 -9.35 -1.01 -17.07
C ILE A 13 -9.54 0.47 -17.36
N LEU A 14 -10.62 1.06 -16.87
CA LEU A 14 -10.82 2.50 -16.89
C LEU A 14 -9.61 3.15 -16.22
N PRO A 15 -9.00 4.19 -16.83
CA PRO A 15 -7.85 4.85 -16.23
C PRO A 15 -8.26 5.44 -14.88
N MET A 16 -7.68 4.96 -13.78
CA MET A 16 -7.85 5.57 -12.47
C MET A 16 -7.48 7.04 -12.55
N LYS A 17 -8.31 7.92 -11.97
CA LYS A 17 -7.99 9.34 -11.87
C LYS A 17 -6.65 9.48 -11.13
N HIS A 18 -5.63 9.86 -11.85
CA HIS A 18 -4.31 10.14 -11.30
C HIS A 18 -4.02 11.63 -11.46
N GLN A 19 -3.62 12.28 -10.37
CA GLN A 19 -3.21 13.68 -10.39
C GLN A 19 -1.93 13.84 -9.58
N THR A 20 -0.86 14.17 -10.27
CA THR A 20 0.37 14.64 -9.61
C THR A 20 0.23 16.13 -9.31
N ARG A 21 0.52 16.51 -8.08
CA ARG A 21 0.47 17.87 -7.56
C ARG A 21 1.76 18.19 -6.81
N PHE A 22 1.96 19.45 -6.49
CA PHE A 22 3.13 19.91 -5.76
C PHE A 22 2.69 20.76 -4.57
N CYS A 23 3.48 20.69 -3.50
CA CYS A 23 3.37 21.56 -2.33
C CYS A 23 4.78 21.92 -1.84
N THR A 24 4.86 22.85 -0.92
CA THR A 24 6.14 23.30 -0.34
C THR A 24 6.16 22.90 1.13
N SER A 25 7.24 22.28 1.56
CA SER A 25 7.50 21.95 2.97
C SER A 25 7.85 23.23 3.76
N PHE A 26 7.86 23.11 5.09
CA PHE A 26 8.08 24.23 6.01
C PHE A 26 9.44 24.94 5.83
N ASP A 27 10.42 24.27 5.24
CA ASP A 27 11.78 24.75 4.96
C ASP A 27 12.01 25.15 3.48
N GLY A 28 10.93 25.24 2.69
CA GLY A 28 10.97 25.66 1.29
C GLY A 28 11.17 24.55 0.26
N VAL A 29 11.39 23.30 0.68
CA VAL A 29 11.57 22.17 -0.25
C VAL A 29 10.26 21.85 -0.94
N GLY A 30 10.29 21.78 -2.26
CA GLY A 30 9.17 21.34 -3.11
C GLY A 30 8.94 19.83 -3.03
N LEU A 31 7.71 19.43 -2.75
CA LEU A 31 7.31 18.03 -2.65
C LEU A 31 6.25 17.69 -3.70
N ALA A 32 6.48 16.63 -4.46
CA ALA A 32 5.50 16.06 -5.37
C ALA A 32 4.64 15.03 -4.65
N TYR A 33 3.33 15.09 -4.83
CA TYR A 33 2.39 14.10 -4.31
C TYR A 33 1.35 13.70 -5.35
N ALA A 34 0.86 12.48 -5.25
CA ALA A 34 -0.16 11.93 -6.12
C ALA A 34 -1.43 11.60 -5.34
N ILE A 35 -2.58 11.80 -6.01
CA ILE A 35 -3.90 11.42 -5.52
C ILE A 35 -4.48 10.43 -6.51
N GLU A 36 -4.86 9.25 -6.03
CA GLU A 36 -5.35 8.13 -6.83
C GLU A 36 -6.56 7.45 -6.18
N GLY A 37 -7.53 7.03 -7.00
CA GLY A 37 -8.74 6.37 -6.52
C GLY A 37 -9.78 7.33 -5.94
N ASP A 38 -10.76 6.75 -5.26
CA ASP A 38 -11.89 7.42 -4.62
C ASP A 38 -12.32 6.68 -3.34
N GLY A 39 -12.87 7.40 -2.38
CA GLY A 39 -13.28 6.87 -1.09
C GLY A 39 -12.56 7.55 0.08
N PRO A 40 -12.60 6.96 1.30
CA PRO A 40 -11.92 7.51 2.46
C PRO A 40 -10.42 7.69 2.23
N PRO A 41 -9.82 8.76 2.78
CA PRO A 41 -8.41 9.04 2.54
C PRO A 41 -7.50 8.04 3.25
N LEU A 42 -6.53 7.50 2.49
CA LEU A 42 -5.42 6.69 2.94
C LEU A 42 -4.12 7.36 2.52
N VAL A 43 -3.31 7.79 3.47
CA VAL A 43 -2.02 8.41 3.19
C VAL A 43 -0.90 7.40 3.39
N LYS A 44 -0.04 7.22 2.40
CA LYS A 44 1.21 6.48 2.53
C LYS A 44 2.34 7.46 2.87
N ALA A 45 2.84 7.40 4.10
CA ALA A 45 4.05 8.13 4.47
C ALA A 45 5.22 7.68 3.58
N SER A 46 5.98 8.64 3.07
CA SER A 46 7.09 8.34 2.17
C SER A 46 8.13 7.47 2.86
N ASN A 47 8.58 6.47 2.14
CA ASN A 47 9.68 5.60 2.53
C ASN A 47 10.94 5.94 1.69
N TRP A 48 12.04 5.30 1.99
CA TRP A 48 13.28 5.46 1.24
C TRP A 48 13.14 4.98 -0.22
N MET A 49 13.68 5.73 -1.18
CA MET A 49 13.61 5.48 -2.63
C MET A 49 12.18 5.55 -3.21
N THR A 50 11.61 6.71 -3.28
CA THR A 50 10.32 6.89 -3.95
C THR A 50 10.48 7.55 -5.33
N HIS A 51 9.57 7.22 -6.23
CA HIS A 51 9.34 7.90 -7.49
C HIS A 51 7.91 7.62 -7.97
N LEU A 52 7.02 8.59 -7.83
CA LEU A 52 5.58 8.44 -8.05
C LEU A 52 5.23 7.81 -9.40
N ASP A 53 5.81 8.31 -10.50
CA ASP A 53 5.50 7.81 -11.84
C ASP A 53 6.13 6.43 -12.10
N TYR A 54 7.33 6.19 -11.57
CA TYR A 54 8.01 4.92 -11.72
C TYR A 54 7.30 3.80 -10.96
N GLU A 55 6.88 4.06 -9.72
CA GLU A 55 6.13 3.09 -8.90
C GLU A 55 4.83 2.63 -9.57
N ARG A 56 4.13 3.51 -10.30
CA ARG A 56 2.90 3.15 -11.01
C ARG A 56 3.12 2.16 -12.15
N GLN A 57 4.27 2.18 -12.78
CA GLN A 57 4.62 1.34 -13.93
C GLN A 57 5.33 0.06 -13.49
N SER A 58 6.06 0.13 -12.38
CA SER A 58 6.90 -0.93 -11.86
C SER A 58 6.11 -2.20 -11.50
N PRO A 59 6.52 -3.38 -11.97
CA PRO A 59 5.92 -4.65 -11.57
C PRO A 59 6.13 -4.95 -10.07
N VAL A 60 7.02 -4.20 -9.40
CA VAL A 60 7.27 -4.30 -7.94
C VAL A 60 6.25 -3.50 -7.13
N TRP A 61 5.74 -2.36 -7.65
CA TRP A 61 4.94 -1.43 -6.88
C TRP A 61 3.53 -1.18 -7.44
N ARG A 62 3.28 -1.40 -8.73
CA ARG A 62 1.99 -1.07 -9.38
C ARG A 62 0.79 -1.74 -8.70
N HIS A 63 0.94 -2.95 -8.18
CA HIS A 63 -0.12 -3.67 -7.47
C HIS A 63 -0.42 -3.04 -6.10
N TRP A 64 0.60 -2.52 -5.38
CA TRP A 64 0.40 -1.74 -4.16
C TRP A 64 -0.45 -0.50 -4.43
N VAL A 65 -0.10 0.27 -5.46
CA VAL A 65 -0.85 1.47 -5.84
C VAL A 65 -2.28 1.12 -6.21
N ARG A 66 -2.47 0.13 -7.07
CA ARG A 66 -3.78 -0.33 -7.55
C ARG A 66 -4.68 -0.81 -6.41
N GLU A 67 -4.16 -1.70 -5.55
CA GLU A 67 -4.99 -2.33 -4.52
C GLU A 67 -5.25 -1.40 -3.32
N LEU A 68 -4.30 -0.53 -2.96
CA LEU A 68 -4.49 0.46 -1.90
C LEU A 68 -5.38 1.63 -2.34
N SER A 69 -5.45 1.94 -3.64
CA SER A 69 -6.40 2.95 -4.16
C SER A 69 -7.79 2.38 -4.44
N ARG A 70 -7.98 1.05 -4.36
CA ARG A 70 -9.29 0.42 -4.54
C ARG A 70 -10.17 0.67 -3.30
N GLY A 71 -11.13 1.57 -3.43
CA GLY A 71 -12.04 1.96 -2.34
C GLY A 71 -11.46 2.99 -1.37
N HIS A 72 -10.30 3.57 -1.70
CA HIS A 72 -9.69 4.67 -0.97
C HIS A 72 -9.24 5.79 -1.92
N THR A 73 -9.23 7.01 -1.40
CA THR A 73 -8.42 8.07 -1.98
C THR A 73 -7.01 7.92 -1.44
N LEU A 74 -6.13 7.25 -2.22
CA LEU A 74 -4.73 7.03 -1.86
C LEU A 74 -3.90 8.27 -2.15
N ILE A 75 -3.20 8.79 -1.14
CA ILE A 75 -2.24 9.87 -1.26
C ILE A 75 -0.83 9.30 -1.03
N ARG A 76 0.05 9.50 -2.00
CA ARG A 76 1.48 9.16 -1.93
C ARG A 76 2.29 10.39 -2.28
N TYR A 77 3.51 10.48 -1.77
CA TYR A 77 4.42 11.57 -2.12
C TYR A 77 5.85 11.08 -2.24
N ASP A 78 6.62 11.75 -3.07
CA ASP A 78 8.04 11.51 -3.18
C ASP A 78 8.76 12.18 -2.01
N GLU A 79 9.66 11.43 -1.39
CA GLU A 79 10.53 11.94 -0.32
C GLU A 79 11.38 13.09 -0.88
N ARG A 80 11.70 14.08 -0.03
CA ARG A 80 12.70 15.10 -0.40
C ARG A 80 13.97 14.45 -0.93
N GLY A 81 14.52 14.97 -2.01
CA GLY A 81 15.67 14.40 -2.69
C GLY A 81 15.37 13.23 -3.62
N CYS A 82 14.08 12.82 -3.74
CA CYS A 82 13.66 11.66 -4.52
C CYS A 82 12.59 12.02 -5.55
N GLY A 83 12.50 11.18 -6.58
CA GLY A 83 11.43 11.20 -7.56
C GLY A 83 11.22 12.55 -8.23
N LEU A 84 9.99 13.04 -8.15
CA LEU A 84 9.54 14.31 -8.69
C LEU A 84 9.63 15.48 -7.68
N SER A 85 9.99 15.21 -6.42
CA SER A 85 10.29 16.23 -5.41
C SER A 85 11.63 16.90 -5.67
N ASP A 86 11.89 18.05 -5.05
CA ASP A 86 13.17 18.73 -5.18
C ASP A 86 14.33 17.79 -4.87
N ARG A 87 15.26 17.66 -5.81
CA ARG A 87 16.41 16.76 -5.72
C ARG A 87 17.50 17.29 -4.79
N GLN A 88 17.52 18.59 -4.57
CA GLN A 88 18.49 19.27 -3.72
C GLN A 88 17.79 19.85 -2.49
N PHE A 89 18.39 19.69 -1.35
CA PHE A 89 17.98 20.26 -0.09
C PHE A 89 19.19 20.38 0.85
N ASP A 90 19.12 21.30 1.77
CA ASP A 90 20.22 21.56 2.71
C ASP A 90 20.17 20.62 3.93
N GLY A 91 21.32 20.37 4.51
CA GLY A 91 21.47 19.63 5.76
C GLY A 91 21.13 18.12 5.67
N THR A 92 21.05 17.48 6.82
CA THR A 92 20.63 16.09 6.98
C THR A 92 19.23 16.07 7.56
N PRO A 93 18.24 15.46 6.90
CA PRO A 93 16.88 15.39 7.42
C PRO A 93 16.84 14.70 8.78
N THR A 94 15.95 15.14 9.63
CA THR A 94 15.64 14.53 10.93
C THR A 94 14.23 13.94 10.90
N LEU A 95 13.83 13.27 11.97
CA LEU A 95 12.44 12.82 12.12
C LEU A 95 11.45 13.99 11.99
N ASP A 96 11.79 15.16 12.56
CA ASP A 96 10.94 16.37 12.48
C ASP A 96 10.81 16.87 11.03
N THR A 97 11.89 16.77 10.26
CA THR A 97 11.86 17.09 8.83
C THR A 97 10.88 16.20 8.07
N TYR A 98 10.94 14.88 8.28
CA TYR A 98 10.01 13.94 7.63
C TYR A 98 8.55 14.11 8.07
N VAL A 99 8.32 14.41 9.35
CA VAL A 99 6.97 14.72 9.86
C VAL A 99 6.46 16.04 9.27
N GLY A 100 7.32 17.05 9.11
CA GLY A 100 6.97 18.31 8.46
C GLY A 100 6.62 18.13 6.98
N ASP A 101 7.34 17.27 6.26
CA ASP A 101 7.03 16.95 4.87
C ASP A 101 5.66 16.28 4.74
N LEU A 102 5.37 15.28 5.59
CA LEU A 102 4.07 14.64 5.64
C LEU A 102 2.96 15.66 5.97
N ALA A 103 3.20 16.56 6.94
CA ALA A 103 2.26 17.61 7.30
C ALA A 103 1.97 18.56 6.11
N ALA A 104 2.99 18.95 5.35
CA ALA A 104 2.82 19.79 4.16
C ALA A 104 1.92 19.10 3.11
N VAL A 105 2.15 17.82 2.85
CA VAL A 105 1.36 17.04 1.88
C VAL A 105 -0.10 16.90 2.31
N VAL A 106 -0.37 16.49 3.55
CA VAL A 106 -1.75 16.28 4.02
C VAL A 106 -2.53 17.58 4.15
N ASN A 107 -1.84 18.70 4.44
CA ASN A 107 -2.44 20.03 4.45
C ASN A 107 -2.79 20.48 3.02
N ALA A 108 -1.87 20.31 2.06
CA ALA A 108 -2.12 20.62 0.65
C ALA A 108 -3.24 19.79 0.05
N ALA A 109 -3.36 18.53 0.46
CA ALA A 109 -4.44 17.62 0.05
C ALA A 109 -5.76 17.88 0.81
N ARG A 110 -5.78 18.72 1.85
CA ARG A 110 -6.95 19.09 2.67
C ARG A 110 -7.66 17.88 3.27
N LEU A 111 -6.88 16.99 3.88
CA LEU A 111 -7.40 15.75 4.46
C LEU A 111 -7.72 15.89 5.95
N GLU A 112 -8.91 15.41 6.39
CA GLU A 112 -9.30 15.31 7.80
C GLU A 112 -10.52 14.39 7.97
N PRO A 113 -10.50 13.41 8.90
CA PRO A 113 -9.34 12.61 9.30
C PRO A 113 -8.97 11.57 8.24
N PHE A 114 -7.83 10.95 8.33
CA PHE A 114 -7.35 9.95 7.36
C PHE A 114 -6.72 8.73 8.05
N ALA A 115 -6.69 7.59 7.33
CA ALA A 115 -5.87 6.44 7.71
C ALA A 115 -4.43 6.65 7.22
N LEU A 116 -3.45 6.23 8.02
CA LEU A 116 -2.04 6.46 7.71
C LEU A 116 -1.28 5.13 7.59
N LEU A 117 -0.64 4.91 6.45
CA LEU A 117 0.22 3.76 6.17
C LEU A 117 1.69 4.17 6.29
N GLY A 118 2.40 3.53 7.20
CA GLY A 118 3.85 3.62 7.35
C GLY A 118 4.53 2.34 6.89
N LEU A 119 5.12 2.35 5.68
CA LEU A 119 5.90 1.26 5.15
C LEU A 119 7.38 1.51 5.38
N SER A 120 8.14 0.51 5.88
CA SER A 120 9.59 0.59 6.02
C SER A 120 10.04 1.89 6.73
N GLY A 121 10.89 2.70 6.09
CA GLY A 121 11.32 4.00 6.59
C GLY A 121 10.21 5.03 6.80
N GLY A 122 9.03 4.83 6.23
CA GLY A 122 7.86 5.67 6.46
C GLY A 122 7.18 5.42 7.82
N GLY A 123 7.42 4.25 8.44
CA GLY A 123 6.80 3.91 9.71
C GLY A 123 7.12 4.86 10.86
N PRO A 124 8.39 5.18 11.15
CA PRO A 124 8.75 6.15 12.18
C PRO A 124 8.10 7.53 11.95
N THR A 125 8.04 7.99 10.70
CA THR A 125 7.37 9.23 10.31
C THR A 125 5.87 9.18 10.62
N ALA A 126 5.20 8.08 10.23
CA ALA A 126 3.78 7.87 10.46
C ALA A 126 3.44 7.83 11.96
N ILE A 127 4.24 7.12 12.76
CA ILE A 127 4.08 7.01 14.21
C ILE A 127 4.26 8.38 14.88
N ALA A 128 5.32 9.12 14.49
CA ALA A 128 5.57 10.43 15.05
C ALA A 128 4.50 11.45 14.68
N TYR A 129 3.98 11.38 13.45
CA TYR A 129 2.86 12.22 13.01
C TYR A 129 1.58 11.88 13.80
N ALA A 130 1.22 10.60 13.91
CA ALA A 130 0.04 10.16 14.64
C ALA A 130 0.06 10.55 16.12
N ALA A 131 1.22 10.45 16.78
CA ALA A 131 1.39 10.85 18.17
C ALA A 131 1.28 12.38 18.38
N ARG A 132 1.64 13.19 17.36
CA ARG A 132 1.58 14.67 17.42
C ARG A 132 0.23 15.24 16.99
N HIS A 133 -0.50 14.52 16.15
CA HIS A 133 -1.77 14.93 15.56
C HIS A 133 -2.82 13.82 15.70
N PRO A 134 -3.16 13.44 16.95
CA PRO A 134 -4.05 12.32 17.21
C PRO A 134 -5.47 12.50 16.63
N GLU A 135 -5.90 13.74 16.48
CA GLU A 135 -7.22 14.08 15.90
C GLU A 135 -7.27 13.88 14.37
N ARG A 136 -6.12 13.88 13.72
CA ARG A 136 -6.04 13.76 12.24
C ARG A 136 -5.89 12.34 11.73
N VAL A 137 -5.39 11.42 12.55
CA VAL A 137 -5.14 10.03 12.15
C VAL A 137 -6.18 9.11 12.77
N SER A 138 -7.00 8.50 11.94
CA SER A 138 -8.08 7.60 12.40
C SER A 138 -7.56 6.18 12.72
N ARG A 139 -6.64 5.66 11.94
CA ARG A 139 -6.04 4.32 12.06
C ARG A 139 -4.61 4.33 11.54
N LEU A 140 -3.77 3.47 12.09
CA LEU A 140 -2.36 3.37 11.71
C LEU A 140 -2.04 1.97 11.20
N VAL A 141 -1.64 1.85 9.94
CA VAL A 141 -1.13 0.60 9.34
C VAL A 141 0.38 0.70 9.21
N LEU A 142 1.10 -0.27 9.77
CA LEU A 142 2.56 -0.31 9.81
C LEU A 142 3.07 -1.61 9.20
N TYR A 143 3.86 -1.54 8.14
CA TYR A 143 4.40 -2.71 7.47
C TYR A 143 5.92 -2.66 7.34
N GLY A 144 6.60 -3.75 7.74
CA GLY A 144 8.04 -3.93 7.55
C GLY A 144 8.88 -2.80 8.17
N THR A 145 8.49 -2.28 9.33
CA THR A 145 9.07 -1.09 9.95
C THR A 145 9.60 -1.33 11.36
N TRP A 146 10.14 -0.32 12.00
CA TRP A 146 10.89 -0.41 13.24
C TRP A 146 10.63 0.76 14.19
N ALA A 147 10.97 0.58 15.49
CA ALA A 147 10.97 1.64 16.49
C ALA A 147 12.35 2.31 16.67
N ARG A 148 13.44 1.64 16.30
CA ARG A 148 14.81 2.14 16.42
C ARG A 148 15.59 1.88 15.13
N GLY A 149 16.25 2.92 14.64
CA GLY A 149 17.10 2.87 13.46
C GLY A 149 18.31 1.94 13.66
N ARG A 150 18.99 1.59 12.57
CA ARG A 150 20.07 0.60 12.56
C ARG A 150 21.24 0.94 13.48
N TYR A 151 21.60 2.23 13.59
CA TYR A 151 22.67 2.70 14.50
C TYR A 151 22.34 2.61 15.99
N LEU A 152 21.11 2.21 16.33
CA LEU A 152 20.62 2.14 17.71
C LEU A 152 20.28 0.71 18.14
N ARG A 153 20.59 -0.28 17.31
CA ARG A 153 20.28 -1.70 17.58
C ARG A 153 21.44 -2.37 18.30
N ASP A 154 22.46 -2.77 17.58
CA ASP A 154 23.69 -3.38 18.06
C ASP A 154 24.88 -2.95 17.21
N GLU A 155 26.07 -3.46 17.55
CA GLU A 155 27.30 -3.09 16.87
C GLU A 155 27.37 -3.64 15.44
N ASP A 156 26.88 -4.87 15.24
CA ASP A 156 26.83 -5.51 13.92
C ASP A 156 25.89 -4.79 12.95
N ASP A 157 24.71 -4.39 13.41
CA ASP A 157 23.77 -3.59 12.61
C ASP A 157 24.33 -2.21 12.29
N THR A 158 25.05 -1.60 13.24
CA THR A 158 25.72 -0.33 13.04
C THR A 158 26.79 -0.40 11.96
N GLU A 159 27.68 -1.41 12.05
CA GLU A 159 28.74 -1.61 11.06
C GLU A 159 28.19 -1.94 9.68
N ARG A 160 27.22 -2.86 9.61
CA ARG A 160 26.52 -3.21 8.38
C ARG A 160 25.86 -1.99 7.73
N SER A 161 25.24 -1.13 8.53
CA SER A 161 24.61 0.09 8.04
C SER A 161 25.61 1.09 7.49
N ARG A 162 26.83 1.20 8.09
CA ARG A 162 27.90 2.04 7.56
C ARG A 162 28.43 1.54 6.24
N LEU A 163 28.67 0.24 6.13
CA LEU A 163 29.09 -0.41 4.87
C LEU A 163 28.06 -0.19 3.76
N MET A 164 26.78 -0.35 4.08
CA MET A 164 25.69 -0.08 3.11
C MET A 164 25.65 1.39 2.68
N SER A 165 25.86 2.34 3.59
CA SER A 165 25.94 3.76 3.22
C SER A 165 27.11 4.04 2.25
N GLN A 166 28.27 3.43 2.46
CA GLN A 166 29.40 3.55 1.55
C GLN A 166 29.10 2.92 0.18
N LEU A 167 28.50 1.72 0.19
CA LEU A 167 28.05 1.03 -1.04
C LEU A 167 27.07 1.91 -1.85
N ILE A 168 26.13 2.57 -1.19
CA ILE A 168 25.20 3.50 -1.81
C ILE A 168 25.97 4.64 -2.50
N ARG A 169 26.92 5.29 -1.80
CA ARG A 169 27.67 6.42 -2.37
C ARG A 169 28.42 6.05 -3.64
N VAL A 170 29.06 4.89 -3.68
CA VAL A 170 29.91 4.49 -4.82
C VAL A 170 29.17 3.73 -5.91
N GLY A 171 28.10 3.04 -5.57
CA GLY A 171 27.44 2.08 -6.48
C GLY A 171 26.11 2.53 -7.05
N TRP A 172 25.40 3.46 -6.40
CA TRP A 172 24.00 3.79 -6.71
C TRP A 172 23.75 4.29 -8.14
N GLY A 173 24.53 5.24 -8.58
CA GLY A 173 24.48 5.78 -9.94
C GLY A 173 25.48 5.14 -10.92
N GLY A 174 26.24 4.14 -10.46
CA GLY A 174 27.30 3.52 -11.24
C GLY A 174 26.81 2.64 -12.37
N THR A 175 27.72 2.36 -13.31
CA THR A 175 27.45 1.48 -14.48
C THR A 175 27.49 -0.01 -14.13
N VAL A 176 28.04 -0.39 -12.96
CA VAL A 176 28.16 -1.80 -12.52
C VAL A 176 26.88 -2.23 -11.83
N PRO A 177 26.06 -3.12 -12.42
CA PRO A 177 24.77 -3.54 -11.85
C PRO A 177 24.88 -4.21 -10.48
N ALA A 178 25.97 -4.94 -10.22
CA ALA A 178 26.17 -5.71 -9.00
C ALA A 178 25.96 -4.89 -7.70
N PHE A 179 26.34 -3.61 -7.71
CA PHE A 179 26.12 -2.74 -6.55
C PHE A 179 24.64 -2.52 -6.23
N ARG A 180 23.79 -2.41 -7.26
CA ARG A 180 22.34 -2.24 -7.09
C ARG A 180 21.64 -3.56 -6.75
N GLN A 181 22.15 -4.67 -7.33
CA GLN A 181 21.63 -6.02 -7.07
C GLN A 181 21.77 -6.45 -5.60
N VAL A 182 22.67 -5.85 -4.83
CA VAL A 182 22.73 -6.06 -3.38
C VAL A 182 21.39 -5.67 -2.74
N PHE A 183 20.78 -4.55 -3.17
CA PHE A 183 19.52 -4.08 -2.60
C PHE A 183 18.34 -4.94 -3.07
N SER A 184 18.23 -5.28 -4.35
CA SER A 184 17.17 -6.17 -4.82
C SER A 184 17.25 -7.56 -4.15
N SER A 185 18.47 -8.05 -3.87
CA SER A 185 18.68 -9.31 -3.13
C SER A 185 18.27 -9.26 -1.66
N ILE A 186 18.22 -8.07 -1.05
CA ILE A 186 17.81 -7.88 0.35
C ILE A 186 16.32 -7.58 0.44
N TYR A 187 15.80 -6.75 -0.46
CA TYR A 187 14.43 -6.23 -0.37
C TYR A 187 13.39 -7.10 -1.07
N ILE A 188 13.78 -7.80 -2.13
CA ILE A 188 12.91 -8.65 -2.96
C ILE A 188 13.63 -9.94 -3.39
N PRO A 189 14.21 -10.73 -2.47
CA PRO A 189 15.04 -11.89 -2.81
C PRO A 189 14.32 -12.91 -3.68
N SER A 190 13.04 -13.15 -3.43
CA SER A 190 12.21 -14.14 -4.13
C SER A 190 11.54 -13.62 -5.40
N ALA A 191 11.78 -12.34 -5.78
CA ALA A 191 11.23 -11.75 -6.99
C ALA A 191 11.90 -12.29 -8.26
N GLY A 192 11.18 -12.24 -9.38
CA GLY A 192 11.73 -12.60 -10.69
C GLY A 192 12.72 -11.55 -11.23
N GLU A 193 13.45 -11.93 -12.26
CA GLU A 193 14.50 -11.08 -12.85
C GLU A 193 13.97 -9.74 -13.40
N GLU A 194 12.73 -9.71 -13.88
CA GLU A 194 12.10 -8.47 -14.34
C GLU A 194 11.88 -7.51 -13.16
N GLN A 195 11.32 -7.99 -12.05
CA GLN A 195 11.11 -7.19 -10.85
C GLN A 195 12.41 -6.68 -10.25
N LYS A 196 13.45 -7.53 -10.18
CA LYS A 196 14.78 -7.13 -9.70
C LYS A 196 15.37 -6.03 -10.57
N ARG A 197 15.31 -6.15 -11.89
CA ARG A 197 15.77 -5.11 -12.82
C ARG A 197 15.02 -3.79 -12.59
N TRP A 198 13.69 -3.81 -12.47
CA TRP A 198 12.90 -2.62 -12.18
C TRP A 198 13.26 -1.99 -10.84
N TYR A 199 13.54 -2.81 -9.83
CA TYR A 199 13.97 -2.34 -8.52
C TYR A 199 15.35 -1.68 -8.59
N ASP A 200 16.28 -2.24 -9.35
CA ASP A 200 17.61 -1.69 -9.58
C ASP A 200 17.58 -0.37 -10.37
N GLU A 201 16.68 -0.27 -11.35
CA GLU A 201 16.45 0.97 -12.10
C GLU A 201 15.78 2.06 -11.27
N LEU A 202 14.86 1.70 -10.36
CA LEU A 202 14.24 2.64 -9.42
C LEU A 202 15.30 3.35 -8.57
N GLN A 203 16.35 2.66 -8.15
CA GLN A 203 17.43 3.26 -7.38
C GLN A 203 18.02 4.48 -8.12
N GLN A 204 18.34 4.33 -9.41
CA GLN A 204 18.86 5.42 -10.24
C GLN A 204 17.83 6.52 -10.51
N ALA A 205 16.59 6.11 -10.81
CA ALA A 205 15.51 7.04 -11.12
C ALA A 205 15.13 7.89 -9.89
N SER A 206 15.18 7.28 -8.70
CA SER A 206 14.72 7.94 -7.46
C SER A 206 15.64 9.04 -6.99
N SER A 207 16.98 8.83 -6.93
CA SER A 207 17.88 9.78 -6.27
C SER A 207 19.34 9.64 -6.71
N SER A 208 20.18 10.60 -6.35
CA SER A 208 21.64 10.46 -6.43
C SER A 208 22.17 9.56 -5.30
N GLY A 209 23.34 8.94 -5.51
CA GLY A 209 23.99 8.12 -4.49
C GLY A 209 24.28 8.88 -3.20
N GLU A 210 24.73 10.13 -3.30
CA GLU A 210 25.00 10.97 -2.11
C GLU A 210 23.70 11.27 -1.34
N THR A 211 22.65 11.65 -2.03
CA THR A 211 21.35 11.89 -1.39
C THR A 211 20.76 10.62 -0.80
N ALA A 212 20.79 9.50 -1.52
CA ALA A 212 20.31 8.21 -1.02
C ALA A 212 21.06 7.75 0.24
N ALA A 213 22.40 7.91 0.29
CA ALA A 213 23.20 7.60 1.46
C ALA A 213 22.87 8.52 2.65
N ARG A 214 22.71 9.80 2.40
CA ARG A 214 22.35 10.80 3.44
C ARG A 214 20.98 10.49 4.06
N LEU A 215 19.99 10.11 3.24
CA LEU A 215 18.67 9.67 3.70
C LEU A 215 18.74 8.33 4.47
N TRP A 216 19.55 7.38 4.03
CA TRP A 216 19.81 6.13 4.74
C TRP A 216 20.39 6.36 6.13
N GLU A 217 21.43 7.18 6.24
CA GLU A 217 22.09 7.51 7.51
C GLU A 217 21.15 8.25 8.47
N SER A 218 20.39 9.21 7.94
CA SER A 218 19.37 9.94 8.70
C SER A 218 18.37 8.97 9.34
N ARG A 219 17.76 8.10 8.56
CA ARG A 219 16.79 7.12 9.05
C ARG A 219 17.40 6.11 10.02
N SER A 220 18.68 5.77 9.86
CA SER A 220 19.40 4.87 10.76
C SER A 220 19.60 5.44 12.17
N ARG A 221 19.45 6.75 12.37
CA ARG A 221 19.55 7.44 13.68
C ARG A 221 18.22 7.67 14.38
N ILE A 222 17.09 7.34 13.75
CA ILE A 222 15.77 7.63 14.31
C ILE A 222 15.47 6.67 15.46
N ASP A 223 15.00 7.22 16.59
CA ASP A 223 14.45 6.50 17.74
C ASP A 223 13.05 7.03 18.04
N ILE A 224 12.05 6.16 17.92
CA ILE A 224 10.65 6.52 18.21
C ILE A 224 10.05 5.66 19.32
N ARG A 225 10.87 4.97 20.12
CA ARG A 225 10.37 4.07 21.17
C ARG A 225 9.44 4.76 22.15
N GLU A 226 9.83 5.94 22.64
CA GLU A 226 9.01 6.73 23.55
C GLU A 226 7.81 7.38 22.83
N THR A 227 7.96 7.73 21.56
CA THR A 227 6.87 8.28 20.75
C THR A 227 5.80 7.22 20.47
N ALA A 228 6.21 5.99 20.17
CA ALA A 228 5.28 4.88 19.92
C ALA A 228 4.36 4.60 21.11
N ARG A 229 4.84 4.73 22.35
CA ARG A 229 4.03 4.55 23.57
C ARG A 229 2.93 5.60 23.74
N ARG A 230 3.01 6.72 23.03
CA ARG A 230 2.04 7.82 23.09
C ARG A 230 1.01 7.80 21.97
N VAL A 231 1.10 6.85 21.06
CA VAL A 231 0.12 6.67 19.97
C VAL A 231 -1.19 6.18 20.58
N THR A 232 -2.27 6.87 20.28
CA THR A 232 -3.62 6.56 20.81
C THR A 232 -4.53 5.90 19.76
N GLN A 233 -4.13 5.92 18.50
CA GLN A 233 -4.89 5.33 17.41
C GLN A 233 -4.73 3.81 17.39
N PRO A 234 -5.80 3.07 17.05
CA PRO A 234 -5.67 1.66 16.72
C PRO A 234 -4.60 1.43 15.66
N ALA A 235 -3.72 0.46 15.88
CA ALA A 235 -2.61 0.15 14.99
C ALA A 235 -2.63 -1.31 14.52
N LEU A 236 -2.36 -1.52 13.24
CA LEU A 236 -2.09 -2.82 12.65
C LEU A 236 -0.63 -2.87 12.24
N VAL A 237 0.14 -3.76 12.87
CA VAL A 237 1.55 -3.99 12.55
C VAL A 237 1.68 -5.30 11.81
N LEU A 238 2.16 -5.26 10.56
CA LEU A 238 2.41 -6.44 9.74
C LEU A 238 3.90 -6.55 9.43
N HIS A 239 4.44 -7.76 9.43
CA HIS A 239 5.85 -7.97 9.14
C HIS A 239 6.10 -9.31 8.44
N ALA A 240 6.93 -9.31 7.41
CA ALA A 240 7.38 -10.53 6.76
C ALA A 240 8.34 -11.29 7.69
N ARG A 241 8.15 -12.62 7.83
CA ARG A 241 8.91 -13.43 8.78
C ARG A 241 10.41 -13.44 8.51
N HIS A 242 10.79 -13.47 7.25
CA HIS A 242 12.17 -13.57 6.80
C HIS A 242 12.66 -12.29 6.11
N ASP A 243 12.14 -11.14 6.53
CA ASP A 243 12.50 -9.82 6.00
C ASP A 243 14.00 -9.56 6.20
N GLY A 244 14.74 -9.50 5.08
CA GLY A 244 16.18 -9.24 5.08
C GLY A 244 16.55 -7.77 5.26
N ALA A 245 15.61 -6.83 5.04
CA ALA A 245 15.86 -5.40 5.15
C ALA A 245 15.59 -4.86 6.56
N VAL A 246 14.54 -5.38 7.22
CA VAL A 246 14.17 -5.04 8.60
C VAL A 246 13.93 -6.32 9.38
N PRO A 247 14.74 -6.61 10.42
CA PRO A 247 14.56 -7.82 11.21
C PRO A 247 13.14 -7.94 11.78
N TYR A 248 12.56 -9.12 11.68
CA TYR A 248 11.21 -9.45 12.17
C TYR A 248 10.99 -9.02 13.64
N GLU A 249 12.01 -9.17 14.47
CA GLU A 249 11.96 -8.78 15.89
C GLU A 249 11.76 -7.27 16.09
N GLU A 250 12.14 -6.42 15.13
CA GLU A 250 11.86 -4.99 15.23
C GLU A 250 10.37 -4.69 15.03
N GLY A 251 9.67 -5.44 14.18
CA GLY A 251 8.21 -5.36 14.05
C GLY A 251 7.49 -5.83 15.32
N ARG A 252 7.92 -6.95 15.91
CA ARG A 252 7.38 -7.44 17.19
C ARG A 252 7.63 -6.46 18.34
N ARG A 253 8.84 -5.91 18.43
CA ARG A 253 9.17 -4.86 19.40
C ARG A 253 8.31 -3.62 19.21
N LEU A 254 8.13 -3.17 17.98
CA LEU A 254 7.27 -2.03 17.69
C LEU A 254 5.83 -2.27 18.15
N ALA A 255 5.26 -3.41 17.83
CA ALA A 255 3.90 -3.77 18.25
C ALA A 255 3.76 -3.80 19.79
N SER A 256 4.79 -4.23 20.52
CA SER A 256 4.78 -4.23 22.00
C SER A 256 4.87 -2.84 22.64
N LEU A 257 5.31 -1.82 21.88
CA LEU A 257 5.40 -0.44 22.35
C LEU A 257 4.11 0.35 22.14
N LEU A 258 3.32 -0.03 21.15
CA LEU A 258 2.06 0.64 20.81
C LEU A 258 0.94 0.18 21.75
N PRO A 259 0.18 1.10 22.39
CA PRO A 259 -0.84 0.75 23.37
C PRO A 259 -2.01 -0.10 22.84
N ASP A 260 -2.44 0.16 21.60
CA ASP A 260 -3.53 -0.56 20.92
C ASP A 260 -3.05 -1.07 19.57
N ALA A 261 -2.28 -2.16 19.57
CA ALA A 261 -1.72 -2.75 18.37
C ALA A 261 -2.05 -4.22 18.20
N ARG A 262 -2.46 -4.59 16.99
CA ARG A 262 -2.51 -5.97 16.54
C ARG A 262 -1.29 -6.28 15.68
N PHE A 263 -0.60 -7.38 15.96
CA PHE A 263 0.56 -7.84 15.20
C PHE A 263 0.18 -9.02 14.30
N VAL A 264 0.58 -8.96 13.03
CA VAL A 264 0.35 -10.00 12.04
C VAL A 264 1.66 -10.40 11.37
N THR A 265 1.97 -11.68 11.40
CA THR A 265 3.09 -12.26 10.69
C THR A 265 2.67 -12.66 9.28
N LEU A 266 3.47 -12.29 8.30
CA LEU A 266 3.32 -12.68 6.90
C LEU A 266 4.43 -13.67 6.52
N GLU A 267 4.08 -14.77 5.91
CA GLU A 267 5.05 -15.79 5.47
C GLU A 267 5.66 -15.36 4.13
N SER A 268 6.74 -14.57 4.21
CA SER A 268 7.47 -14.07 3.04
C SER A 268 8.92 -13.78 3.42
N ASP A 269 9.81 -13.87 2.40
CA ASP A 269 11.20 -13.42 2.46
C ASP A 269 11.34 -11.98 1.91
N ASN A 270 10.31 -11.47 1.23
CA ASN A 270 10.35 -10.18 0.59
C ASN A 270 9.96 -9.06 1.56
N HIS A 271 10.81 -8.03 1.66
CA HIS A 271 10.46 -6.78 2.33
C HIS A 271 9.38 -6.01 1.58
N VAL A 272 9.44 -6.02 0.25
CA VAL A 272 8.37 -5.50 -0.61
C VAL A 272 7.62 -6.68 -1.20
N LEU A 273 6.42 -6.95 -0.67
CA LEU A 273 5.60 -8.08 -1.10
C LEU A 273 5.31 -8.03 -2.60
N GLN A 274 5.43 -9.17 -3.26
CA GLN A 274 5.19 -9.31 -4.68
C GLN A 274 3.73 -9.74 -4.95
N GLU A 275 3.17 -9.31 -6.07
CA GLU A 275 1.76 -9.56 -6.42
C GLU A 275 1.37 -11.04 -6.43
N ALA A 276 2.29 -11.92 -6.82
CA ALA A 276 2.03 -13.35 -6.98
C ALA A 276 2.24 -14.18 -5.71
N GLU A 277 2.72 -13.59 -4.60
CA GLU A 277 2.96 -14.35 -3.37
C GLU A 277 1.72 -14.39 -2.46
N PRO A 278 1.47 -15.52 -1.75
CA PRO A 278 0.33 -15.63 -0.84
C PRO A 278 0.31 -14.60 0.28
N ALA A 279 1.48 -14.13 0.70
CA ALA A 279 1.62 -13.10 1.73
C ALA A 279 1.00 -11.76 1.30
N TRP A 280 0.94 -11.45 -0.01
CA TRP A 280 0.28 -10.26 -0.52
C TRP A 280 -1.24 -10.30 -0.29
N GLU A 281 -1.88 -11.41 -0.58
CA GLU A 281 -3.32 -11.59 -0.33
C GLU A 281 -3.64 -11.51 1.18
N ALA A 282 -2.79 -12.12 2.02
CA ALA A 282 -2.92 -12.03 3.46
C ALA A 282 -2.78 -10.58 3.95
N PHE A 283 -1.79 -9.84 3.44
CA PHE A 283 -1.62 -8.41 3.73
C PHE A 283 -2.86 -7.61 3.37
N LEU A 284 -3.38 -7.77 2.15
CA LEU A 284 -4.58 -7.05 1.69
C LEU A 284 -5.81 -7.38 2.53
N SER A 285 -6.02 -8.64 2.86
CA SER A 285 -7.14 -9.09 3.68
C SER A 285 -7.12 -8.40 5.05
N GLU A 286 -5.95 -8.39 5.72
CA GLU A 286 -5.76 -7.79 7.03
C GLU A 286 -5.93 -6.27 7.02
N VAL A 287 -5.36 -5.60 5.99
CA VAL A 287 -5.48 -4.13 5.84
C VAL A 287 -6.93 -3.73 5.56
N ARG A 288 -7.63 -4.42 4.64
CA ARG A 288 -9.04 -4.14 4.32
C ARG A 288 -9.94 -4.34 5.52
N ALA A 289 -9.80 -5.45 6.23
CA ALA A 289 -10.56 -5.71 7.45
C ALA A 289 -10.30 -4.63 8.52
N PHE A 290 -9.04 -4.25 8.70
CA PHE A 290 -8.66 -3.22 9.68
C PHE A 290 -9.16 -1.82 9.31
N LEU A 291 -9.14 -1.44 8.04
CA LEU A 291 -9.66 -0.15 7.57
C LEU A 291 -11.20 -0.10 7.51
N GLY A 292 -11.89 -1.24 7.71
CA GLY A 292 -13.34 -1.34 7.70
C GLY A 292 -13.94 -1.36 6.29
N ASP A 293 -13.18 -1.78 5.29
CA ASP A 293 -13.62 -1.80 3.89
C ASP A 293 -14.75 -2.81 3.66
N ASP A 294 -14.71 -3.95 4.32
CA ASP A 294 -15.76 -4.96 4.26
C ASP A 294 -17.09 -4.45 4.84
N GLU A 295 -17.05 -3.67 5.90
CA GLU A 295 -18.23 -3.08 6.52
C GLU A 295 -18.78 -1.95 5.65
N ARG A 296 -17.92 -1.09 5.10
CA ARG A 296 -18.30 -0.05 4.15
C ARG A 296 -18.87 -0.64 2.87
N ALA A 297 -18.25 -1.67 2.32
CA ALA A 297 -18.78 -2.37 1.16
C ALA A 297 -20.19 -2.93 1.41
N ARG A 298 -20.52 -3.29 2.67
CA ARG A 298 -21.88 -3.71 3.07
C ARG A 298 -22.85 -2.54 3.29
N THR A 299 -22.36 -1.34 3.58
CA THR A 299 -23.18 -0.17 3.95
C THR A 299 -23.36 0.85 2.84
N LEU A 300 -22.55 0.81 1.77
CA LEU A 300 -22.74 1.69 0.62
C LEU A 300 -24.10 1.43 -0.05
N PRO A 301 -24.85 2.49 -0.42
CA PRO A 301 -26.02 2.34 -1.29
C PRO A 301 -25.61 1.60 -2.55
N VAL A 302 -26.36 0.59 -2.91
CA VAL A 302 -26.09 -0.16 -4.13
C VAL A 302 -26.63 0.65 -5.29
N ASP A 303 -25.76 1.06 -6.20
CA ASP A 303 -26.21 1.60 -7.48
C ASP A 303 -26.69 0.41 -8.34
N LEU A 304 -28.01 0.16 -8.26
CA LEU A 304 -28.65 -0.89 -9.02
C LEU A 304 -28.90 -0.48 -10.48
N SER A 305 -28.63 0.77 -10.86
CA SER A 305 -28.87 1.28 -12.23
C SER A 305 -27.97 0.58 -13.26
N GLU A 306 -26.82 0.04 -12.84
CA GLU A 306 -25.93 -0.74 -13.71
C GLU A 306 -26.40 -2.17 -13.99
N LEU A 307 -27.39 -2.67 -13.23
CA LEU A 307 -27.92 -4.01 -13.44
C LEU A 307 -28.91 -4.01 -14.61
N SER A 308 -28.80 -5.01 -15.49
CA SER A 308 -29.82 -5.25 -16.49
C SER A 308 -31.13 -5.68 -15.83
N ARG A 309 -32.25 -5.51 -16.52
CA ARG A 309 -33.57 -5.97 -16.04
C ARG A 309 -33.52 -7.42 -15.56
N ARG A 310 -32.83 -8.30 -16.29
CA ARG A 310 -32.73 -9.73 -15.95
C ARG A 310 -31.87 -9.98 -14.71
N GLU A 311 -30.81 -9.23 -14.52
CA GLU A 311 -29.98 -9.29 -13.32
C GLU A 311 -30.75 -8.80 -12.08
N HIS A 312 -31.60 -7.79 -12.23
CA HIS A 312 -32.52 -7.35 -11.19
C HIS A 312 -33.53 -8.43 -10.80
N GLU A 313 -34.14 -9.11 -11.77
CA GLU A 313 -35.08 -10.18 -11.51
C GLU A 313 -34.42 -11.34 -10.76
N VAL A 314 -33.23 -11.76 -11.18
CA VAL A 314 -32.46 -12.81 -10.50
C VAL A 314 -32.07 -12.38 -9.08
N LEU A 315 -31.60 -11.14 -8.89
CA LEU A 315 -31.18 -10.63 -7.59
C LEU A 315 -32.36 -10.51 -6.60
N ASN A 316 -33.52 -10.13 -7.07
CA ASN A 316 -34.75 -10.08 -6.28
C ASN A 316 -35.09 -11.45 -5.70
N LEU A 317 -35.01 -12.52 -6.50
CA LEU A 317 -35.30 -13.88 -6.08
C LEU A 317 -34.21 -14.44 -5.14
N VAL A 318 -32.96 -14.02 -5.33
CA VAL A 318 -31.89 -14.32 -4.37
C VAL A 318 -32.17 -13.66 -3.02
N ALA A 319 -32.64 -12.42 -3.00
CA ALA A 319 -33.02 -11.71 -1.77
C ALA A 319 -34.23 -12.36 -1.08
N ALA A 320 -35.11 -12.99 -1.84
CA ALA A 320 -36.21 -13.82 -1.32
C ALA A 320 -35.76 -15.21 -0.79
N GLY A 321 -34.44 -15.52 -0.85
CA GLY A 321 -33.86 -16.74 -0.30
C GLY A 321 -33.90 -17.97 -1.25
N MET A 322 -34.29 -17.79 -2.50
CA MET A 322 -34.45 -18.91 -3.45
C MET A 322 -33.09 -19.48 -3.89
N SER A 323 -33.05 -20.79 -4.13
CA SER A 323 -31.91 -21.49 -4.74
C SER A 323 -31.78 -21.18 -6.24
N ASN A 324 -30.66 -21.53 -6.86
CA ASN A 324 -30.48 -21.33 -8.31
C ASN A 324 -31.45 -22.18 -9.16
N GLU A 325 -31.84 -23.34 -8.66
CA GLU A 325 -32.83 -24.20 -9.30
C GLU A 325 -34.23 -23.55 -9.29
N GLU A 326 -34.68 -23.10 -8.11
CA GLU A 326 -35.96 -22.41 -7.95
C GLU A 326 -36.02 -21.11 -8.78
N ILE A 327 -34.94 -20.36 -8.84
CA ILE A 327 -34.82 -19.17 -9.69
C ILE A 327 -34.88 -19.55 -11.17
N GLY A 328 -34.25 -20.67 -11.55
CA GLY A 328 -34.30 -21.22 -12.91
C GLY A 328 -35.70 -21.56 -13.32
N ASP A 329 -36.43 -22.30 -12.49
CA ASP A 329 -37.81 -22.69 -12.71
C ASP A 329 -38.74 -21.47 -12.84
N GLN A 330 -38.62 -20.52 -11.93
CA GLN A 330 -39.45 -19.30 -11.91
C GLN A 330 -39.23 -18.37 -13.08
N LEU A 331 -37.99 -18.30 -13.56
CA LEU A 331 -37.61 -17.41 -14.66
C LEU A 331 -37.48 -18.10 -16.02
N PHE A 332 -37.79 -19.39 -16.09
CA PHE A 332 -37.62 -20.23 -17.29
C PHE A 332 -36.16 -20.20 -17.83
N LEU A 333 -35.19 -20.35 -16.92
CA LEU A 333 -33.77 -20.38 -17.21
C LEU A 333 -33.12 -21.69 -16.75
N SER A 334 -32.04 -22.08 -17.40
CA SER A 334 -31.19 -23.14 -16.84
C SER A 334 -30.41 -22.62 -15.61
N THR A 335 -30.13 -23.51 -14.65
CA THR A 335 -29.30 -23.21 -13.46
C THR A 335 -27.99 -22.56 -13.86
N ARG A 336 -27.34 -23.02 -14.93
CA ARG A 336 -26.10 -22.41 -15.46
C ARG A 336 -26.31 -20.98 -15.96
N THR A 337 -27.48 -20.65 -16.48
CA THR A 337 -27.81 -19.29 -16.91
C THR A 337 -28.00 -18.38 -15.69
N VAL A 338 -28.64 -18.87 -14.63
CA VAL A 338 -28.78 -18.18 -13.36
C VAL A 338 -27.39 -17.88 -12.74
N GLU A 339 -26.53 -18.89 -12.69
CA GLU A 339 -25.14 -18.71 -12.20
C GLU A 339 -24.36 -17.63 -12.98
N ARG A 340 -24.52 -17.59 -14.30
CA ARG A 340 -23.92 -16.55 -15.13
C ARG A 340 -24.46 -15.16 -14.79
N HIS A 341 -25.76 -15.01 -14.62
CA HIS A 341 -26.35 -13.74 -14.19
C HIS A 341 -25.87 -13.33 -12.82
N LEU A 342 -25.77 -14.25 -11.86
CA LEU A 342 -25.24 -13.99 -10.53
C LEU A 342 -23.78 -13.59 -10.57
N SER A 343 -22.95 -14.25 -11.40
CA SER A 343 -21.55 -13.86 -11.58
C SER A 343 -21.42 -12.43 -12.10
N ASN A 344 -22.26 -12.04 -13.06
CA ASN A 344 -22.29 -10.66 -13.57
C ASN A 344 -22.78 -9.67 -12.50
N VAL A 345 -23.82 -10.03 -11.74
CA VAL A 345 -24.29 -9.22 -10.61
C VAL A 345 -23.18 -9.03 -9.58
N TYR A 346 -22.50 -10.11 -9.18
CA TYR A 346 -21.40 -9.99 -8.21
C TYR A 346 -20.26 -9.12 -8.73
N ALA A 347 -19.91 -9.25 -10.01
CA ALA A 347 -18.89 -8.39 -10.63
C ALA A 347 -19.29 -6.92 -10.62
N LYS A 348 -20.54 -6.58 -11.02
CA LYS A 348 -21.08 -5.22 -11.03
C LYS A 348 -21.20 -4.64 -9.61
N LEU A 349 -21.63 -5.46 -8.64
CA LEU A 349 -21.73 -5.09 -7.23
C LEU A 349 -20.40 -5.16 -6.49
N ARG A 350 -19.30 -5.50 -7.17
CA ARG A 350 -17.95 -5.68 -6.61
C ARG A 350 -17.91 -6.65 -5.43
N LEU A 351 -18.63 -7.76 -5.54
CA LEU A 351 -18.71 -8.82 -4.54
C LEU A 351 -17.89 -10.03 -4.98
N SER A 352 -17.21 -10.70 -4.04
CA SER A 352 -16.43 -11.92 -4.32
C SER A 352 -16.44 -12.89 -3.13
N GLY A 353 -16.05 -14.14 -3.38
CA GLY A 353 -15.91 -15.16 -2.36
C GLY A 353 -17.23 -15.82 -1.93
N LYS A 354 -17.14 -16.72 -0.92
CA LYS A 354 -18.27 -17.57 -0.47
C LYS A 354 -19.46 -16.78 0.08
N SER A 355 -19.26 -15.54 0.54
CA SER A 355 -20.30 -14.68 1.09
C SER A 355 -20.98 -13.77 0.05
N ALA A 356 -20.56 -13.79 -1.23
CA ALA A 356 -21.06 -12.88 -2.26
C ALA A 356 -22.58 -12.93 -2.41
N ARG A 357 -23.19 -14.15 -2.35
CA ARG A 357 -24.64 -14.33 -2.45
C ARG A 357 -25.38 -13.65 -1.30
N ALA A 358 -24.97 -13.89 -0.06
CA ALA A 358 -25.61 -13.30 1.12
C ALA A 358 -25.41 -11.77 1.14
N ALA A 359 -24.25 -11.28 0.73
CA ALA A 359 -23.96 -9.86 0.63
C ALA A 359 -24.82 -9.18 -0.45
N ALA A 360 -25.02 -9.80 -1.61
CA ALA A 360 -25.87 -9.29 -2.67
C ALA A 360 -27.34 -9.21 -2.24
N ALA A 361 -27.86 -10.27 -1.62
CA ALA A 361 -29.21 -10.29 -1.04
C ALA A 361 -29.44 -9.18 -0.01
N ALA A 362 -28.51 -9.05 0.95
CA ALA A 362 -28.58 -8.04 2.00
C ALA A 362 -28.50 -6.60 1.46
N ARG A 363 -27.75 -6.36 0.39
CA ARG A 363 -27.68 -5.05 -0.28
C ARG A 363 -28.96 -4.70 -0.99
N PHE A 364 -29.52 -5.65 -1.73
CA PHE A 364 -30.78 -5.46 -2.46
C PHE A 364 -31.96 -5.17 -1.54
N SER A 365 -32.06 -5.85 -0.40
CA SER A 365 -33.15 -5.66 0.57
C SER A 365 -33.13 -4.29 1.29
N ARG A 366 -32.07 -3.50 1.15
CA ARG A 366 -31.91 -2.18 1.77
C ARG A 366 -32.05 -1.02 0.76
N SER A 367 -32.13 -1.30 -0.54
CA SER A 367 -32.35 -0.36 -1.61
C SER A 367 -33.82 -0.26 -2.00
#